data_4a018eba97ebcab8eda5bd709f941ceb
#
_entry.id   4a018eba97ebcab8eda5bd709f941ceb
#
_cell.length_a   1.000
_cell.length_b   1.000
_cell.length_c   1.000
_cell.angle_alpha   90.00
_cell.angle_beta   90.00
_cell.angle_gamma   90.00
#
_symmetry.space_group_name_H-M   'P 1'
#
loop_
_entity.id
_entity.type
_entity.pdbx_description
1 polymer ?
#
loop_
_entity_poly.entity_id
_entity_poly.type
_entity_poly.pdbx_seq_one_letter_code
_entity_poly.pdbx_strand_id
1 'polypeptide(L)'
;IAQRDKNMMLYMPCFLDSVIGTKMLSEFPDNPSLGIPYLNGLMILNNAKTGLPKAIMNGSVLTAMRTGAVGGVALRYLAPEDAASVGLVGCGMQGLHQLLYACEVRPITDIYLYDAYTKDLSDFIERLSARLASFEKNAIQIHTCADTRELAEHSRVLISATQAVDPVYPDDEELLRGKCFVAIGSWRPERRELPDAVWKLVKNAYTELPYACEESGDLKIPLEKGVLTQERVHFIEDLIEDTKQGHPHEQNETRCFKSVGMGLFDVRTAQLLSLIHI
;
A
#
# COMPACT_ATOMS: atom_id res chain seq x y z
N ILE A 1 -16.11 -13.99 -3.44
CA ILE A 1 -16.35 -13.48 -2.07
C ILE A 1 -17.50 -14.28 -1.50
N ALA A 2 -17.36 -14.75 -0.25
CA ALA A 2 -18.46 -15.31 0.54
C ALA A 2 -18.67 -14.38 1.75
N GLN A 3 -19.88 -13.90 1.96
CA GLN A 3 -20.23 -12.95 3.01
C GLN A 3 -21.43 -13.44 3.81
N ARG A 4 -21.36 -13.26 5.12
CA ARG A 4 -22.48 -13.46 6.04
C ARG A 4 -22.45 -12.34 7.08
N ASP A 5 -23.51 -11.55 7.13
CA ASP A 5 -23.59 -10.33 7.95
C ASP A 5 -22.40 -9.40 7.66
N LYS A 6 -21.58 -9.05 8.67
CA LYS A 6 -20.37 -8.26 8.53
C LYS A 6 -19.10 -9.09 8.32
N ASN A 7 -19.20 -10.42 8.36
CA ASN A 7 -18.08 -11.34 8.20
C ASN A 7 -17.89 -11.69 6.72
N MET A 8 -16.64 -11.71 6.27
CA MET A 8 -16.33 -11.95 4.86
C MET A 8 -15.18 -12.94 4.70
N MET A 9 -15.29 -13.77 3.67
CA MET A 9 -14.22 -14.64 3.16
C MET A 9 -13.94 -14.31 1.70
N LEU A 10 -12.69 -13.97 1.40
CA LEU A 10 -12.21 -13.76 0.04
C LEU A 10 -11.40 -14.97 -0.42
N TYR A 11 -11.65 -15.42 -1.63
CA TYR A 11 -10.89 -16.47 -2.30
C TYR A 11 -10.29 -15.87 -3.56
N MET A 12 -8.97 -15.86 -3.64
CA MET A 12 -8.21 -15.20 -4.72
C MET A 12 -7.32 -16.24 -5.43
N PRO A 13 -7.91 -17.08 -6.31
CA PRO A 13 -7.12 -18.00 -7.11
C PRO A 13 -6.39 -17.27 -8.23
N CYS A 14 -5.16 -17.71 -8.52
CA CYS A 14 -4.38 -17.20 -9.64
C CYS A 14 -3.47 -18.29 -10.20
N PHE A 15 -3.29 -18.28 -11.52
CA PHE A 15 -2.44 -19.21 -12.27
C PHE A 15 -1.19 -18.50 -12.75
N LEU A 16 -0.04 -19.16 -12.55
CA LEU A 16 1.23 -18.84 -13.20
C LEU A 16 1.72 -20.08 -13.96
N ASP A 17 2.72 -19.94 -14.79
CA ASP A 17 3.21 -21.01 -15.68
C ASP A 17 3.51 -22.32 -14.94
N SER A 18 4.11 -22.26 -13.76
CA SER A 18 4.57 -23.43 -13.01
C SER A 18 3.81 -23.71 -11.70
N VAL A 19 2.97 -22.77 -11.26
CA VAL A 19 2.23 -22.87 -10.01
C VAL A 19 0.82 -22.30 -10.13
N ILE A 20 -0.07 -22.86 -9.33
CA ILE A 20 -1.41 -22.33 -9.07
C ILE A 20 -1.42 -21.94 -7.60
N GLY A 21 -1.89 -20.75 -7.28
CA GLY A 21 -2.04 -20.34 -5.91
C GLY A 21 -3.44 -19.89 -5.59
N THR A 22 -3.84 -20.06 -4.34
CA THR A 22 -5.09 -19.52 -3.82
C THR A 22 -4.82 -18.88 -2.47
N LYS A 23 -5.01 -17.56 -2.40
CA LYS A 23 -5.07 -16.87 -1.12
C LYS A 23 -6.51 -16.86 -0.62
N MET A 24 -6.68 -17.28 0.62
CA MET A 24 -7.93 -17.13 1.36
C MET A 24 -7.70 -16.08 2.44
N LEU A 25 -8.57 -15.07 2.52
CA LEU A 25 -8.57 -14.06 3.58
C LEU A 25 -9.93 -14.08 4.26
N SER A 26 -9.93 -13.98 5.59
CA SER A 26 -11.13 -13.74 6.38
C SER A 26 -11.07 -12.37 7.03
N GLU A 27 -12.14 -11.60 6.89
CA GLU A 27 -12.35 -10.33 7.58
C GLU A 27 -13.51 -10.49 8.55
N PHE A 28 -13.19 -10.44 9.83
CA PHE A 28 -14.15 -10.62 10.92
C PHE A 28 -14.03 -9.43 11.87
N PRO A 29 -14.91 -8.42 11.76
CA PRO A 29 -14.82 -7.17 12.50
C PRO A 29 -14.84 -7.30 14.03
N ASP A 30 -15.42 -8.36 14.58
CA ASP A 30 -15.49 -8.58 16.03
C ASP A 30 -14.26 -9.29 16.61
N ASN A 31 -13.40 -9.86 15.77
CA ASN A 31 -12.21 -10.59 16.21
C ASN A 31 -11.31 -9.79 17.17
N PRO A 32 -11.05 -8.48 16.97
CA PRO A 32 -10.22 -7.70 17.90
C PRO A 32 -10.73 -7.74 19.34
N SER A 33 -12.05 -7.75 19.55
CA SER A 33 -12.64 -7.84 20.90
C SER A 33 -12.38 -9.19 21.59
N LEU A 34 -12.00 -10.22 20.80
CA LEU A 34 -11.63 -11.56 21.27
C LEU A 34 -10.12 -11.77 21.34
N GLY A 35 -9.32 -10.74 21.08
CA GLY A 35 -7.85 -10.83 21.01
C GLY A 35 -7.35 -11.57 19.74
N ILE A 36 -8.18 -11.68 18.71
CA ILE A 36 -7.88 -12.32 17.43
C ILE A 36 -7.73 -11.22 16.37
N PRO A 37 -6.78 -11.32 15.42
CA PRO A 37 -6.65 -10.34 14.35
C PRO A 37 -7.94 -10.18 13.52
N TYR A 38 -8.26 -8.95 13.15
CA TYR A 38 -9.37 -8.63 12.24
C TYR A 38 -9.28 -9.40 10.93
N LEU A 39 -8.07 -9.49 10.36
CA LEU A 39 -7.78 -10.17 9.09
C LEU A 39 -6.89 -11.38 9.35
N ASN A 40 -7.35 -12.55 8.88
CA ASN A 40 -6.58 -13.79 8.90
C ASN A 40 -6.46 -14.34 7.49
N GLY A 41 -5.31 -14.91 7.14
CA GLY A 41 -5.05 -15.35 5.78
C GLY A 41 -4.29 -16.67 5.70
N LEU A 42 -4.64 -17.43 4.68
CA LEU A 42 -3.95 -18.66 4.27
C LEU A 42 -3.60 -18.55 2.79
N MET A 43 -2.38 -18.93 2.43
CA MET A 43 -1.94 -19.07 1.05
C MET A 43 -1.60 -20.52 0.76
N ILE A 44 -2.24 -21.11 -0.25
CA ILE A 44 -1.97 -22.46 -0.74
C ILE A 44 -1.32 -22.36 -2.11
N LEU A 45 -0.21 -23.06 -2.31
CA LEU A 45 0.49 -23.14 -3.57
C LEU A 45 0.49 -24.59 -4.09
N ASN A 46 0.10 -24.79 -5.34
CA ASN A 46 0.02 -26.08 -6.00
C ASN A 46 0.93 -26.10 -7.23
N ASN A 47 1.37 -27.28 -7.63
CA ASN A 47 2.04 -27.50 -8.90
C ASN A 47 1.03 -27.36 -10.06
N ALA A 48 1.32 -26.52 -11.05
CA ALA A 48 0.37 -26.25 -12.14
C ALA A 48 0.13 -27.46 -13.07
N LYS A 49 1.08 -28.41 -13.14
CA LYS A 49 0.95 -29.60 -14.02
C LYS A 49 0.20 -30.75 -13.35
N THR A 50 0.36 -30.91 -12.03
CA THR A 50 -0.15 -32.10 -11.32
C THR A 50 -1.28 -31.80 -10.36
N GLY A 51 -1.49 -30.50 -10.01
CA GLY A 51 -2.44 -30.08 -8.97
C GLY A 51 -1.97 -30.38 -7.54
N LEU A 52 -0.84 -31.06 -7.33
CA LEU A 52 -0.37 -31.45 -6.01
C LEU A 52 0.01 -30.20 -5.18
N PRO A 53 -0.37 -30.16 -3.89
CA PRO A 53 0.06 -29.10 -2.99
C PRO A 53 1.59 -29.05 -2.88
N LYS A 54 2.16 -27.85 -2.95
CA LYS A 54 3.59 -27.56 -2.78
C LYS A 54 3.90 -26.89 -1.45
N ALA A 55 3.03 -25.95 -1.03
CA ALA A 55 3.24 -25.20 0.19
C ALA A 55 1.91 -24.65 0.73
N ILE A 56 1.88 -24.50 2.06
CA ILE A 56 0.85 -23.75 2.77
C ILE A 56 1.60 -22.70 3.60
N MET A 57 1.20 -21.43 3.48
CA MET A 57 1.87 -20.29 4.10
C MET A 57 0.88 -19.41 4.85
N ASN A 58 1.37 -18.64 5.82
CA ASN A 58 0.59 -17.62 6.48
C ASN A 58 0.26 -16.49 5.47
N GLY A 59 -1.01 -16.43 5.06
CA GLY A 59 -1.47 -15.46 4.06
C GLY A 59 -1.52 -14.03 4.56
N SER A 60 -1.67 -13.80 5.87
CA SER A 60 -1.65 -12.46 6.46
C SER A 60 -0.26 -11.84 6.40
N VAL A 61 0.77 -12.58 6.81
CA VAL A 61 2.18 -12.15 6.74
C VAL A 61 2.59 -11.92 5.29
N LEU A 62 2.29 -12.89 4.40
CA LEU A 62 2.58 -12.78 2.98
C LEU A 62 1.92 -11.53 2.37
N THR A 63 0.64 -11.29 2.69
CA THR A 63 -0.08 -10.09 2.20
C THR A 63 0.57 -8.80 2.69
N ALA A 64 0.98 -8.72 3.96
CA ALA A 64 1.63 -7.53 4.50
C ALA A 64 2.95 -7.24 3.77
N MET A 65 3.79 -8.26 3.60
CA MET A 65 5.10 -8.13 2.94
C MET A 65 4.96 -7.77 1.46
N ARG A 66 4.10 -8.49 0.69
CA ARG A 66 3.96 -8.22 -0.76
C ARG A 66 3.31 -6.87 -1.04
N THR A 67 2.39 -6.42 -0.19
CA THR A 67 1.75 -5.10 -0.34
C THR A 67 2.77 -3.99 -0.05
N GLY A 68 3.58 -4.14 1.00
CA GLY A 68 4.71 -3.24 1.25
C GLY A 68 5.70 -3.19 0.08
N ALA A 69 6.03 -4.35 -0.49
CA ALA A 69 6.92 -4.43 -1.64
C ALA A 69 6.38 -3.71 -2.88
N VAL A 70 5.06 -3.82 -3.16
CA VAL A 70 4.41 -3.10 -4.27
C VAL A 70 4.50 -1.58 -4.06
N GLY A 71 4.20 -1.09 -2.84
CA GLY A 71 4.38 0.32 -2.51
C GLY A 71 5.84 0.77 -2.62
N GLY A 72 6.79 -0.08 -2.20
CA GLY A 72 8.23 0.17 -2.37
C GLY A 72 8.64 0.25 -3.84
N VAL A 73 8.12 -0.62 -4.71
CA VAL A 73 8.33 -0.53 -6.17
C VAL A 73 7.78 0.78 -6.71
N ALA A 74 6.54 1.15 -6.34
CA ALA A 74 5.98 2.42 -6.76
C ALA A 74 6.85 3.61 -6.31
N LEU A 75 7.29 3.63 -5.05
CA LEU A 75 8.18 4.67 -4.53
C LEU A 75 9.53 4.72 -5.24
N ARG A 76 10.09 3.57 -5.62
CA ARG A 76 11.35 3.49 -6.36
C ARG A 76 11.29 4.24 -7.68
N TYR A 77 10.14 4.28 -8.33
CA TYR A 77 9.96 4.92 -9.62
C TYR A 77 9.30 6.30 -9.55
N LEU A 78 8.48 6.57 -8.52
CA LEU A 78 7.75 7.83 -8.38
C LEU A 78 8.41 8.81 -7.43
N ALA A 79 8.92 8.38 -6.29
CA ALA A 79 9.45 9.31 -5.30
C ALA A 79 10.77 9.91 -5.78
N PRO A 80 11.06 11.20 -5.47
CA PRO A 80 12.37 11.79 -5.73
C PRO A 80 13.48 10.94 -5.11
N GLU A 81 14.63 10.84 -5.80
CA GLU A 81 15.76 10.02 -5.33
C GLU A 81 16.31 10.52 -3.98
N ASP A 82 16.22 11.82 -3.74
CA ASP A 82 16.66 12.51 -2.52
C ASP A 82 15.57 12.62 -1.45
N ALA A 83 14.43 11.96 -1.60
CA ALA A 83 13.36 12.01 -0.62
C ALA A 83 13.82 11.45 0.73
N ALA A 84 13.98 12.36 1.70
CA ALA A 84 14.49 12.04 3.03
C ALA A 84 13.40 11.92 4.10
N SER A 85 12.14 12.31 3.81
CA SER A 85 11.04 12.28 4.77
C SER A 85 9.82 11.54 4.25
N VAL A 86 9.21 10.71 5.12
CA VAL A 86 7.98 9.97 4.83
C VAL A 86 6.96 10.12 5.95
N GLY A 87 5.72 10.44 5.58
CA GLY A 87 4.57 10.46 6.48
C GLY A 87 3.69 9.22 6.29
N LEU A 88 3.26 8.62 7.37
CA LEU A 88 2.32 7.50 7.39
C LEU A 88 1.04 7.86 8.13
N VAL A 89 -0.10 7.71 7.47
CA VAL A 89 -1.43 7.72 8.07
C VAL A 89 -1.96 6.30 8.14
N GLY A 90 -2.24 5.82 9.36
CA GLY A 90 -2.68 4.44 9.62
C GLY A 90 -1.53 3.52 10.05
N CYS A 91 -1.28 3.49 11.37
CA CYS A 91 -0.17 2.77 12.01
C CYS A 91 -0.50 1.28 12.28
N GLY A 92 -1.03 0.60 11.26
CA GLY A 92 -1.32 -0.83 11.29
C GLY A 92 -0.20 -1.69 10.67
N MET A 93 -0.51 -2.98 10.42
CA MET A 93 0.40 -3.95 9.81
C MET A 93 0.85 -3.51 8.40
N GLN A 94 -0.08 -2.99 7.59
CA GLN A 94 0.25 -2.52 6.25
C GLN A 94 1.14 -1.28 6.31
N GLY A 95 0.80 -0.29 7.15
CA GLY A 95 1.61 0.91 7.34
C GLY A 95 3.06 0.59 7.73
N LEU A 96 3.25 -0.37 8.65
CA LEU A 96 4.59 -0.81 9.05
C LEU A 96 5.41 -1.32 7.86
N HIS A 97 4.84 -2.21 7.05
CA HIS A 97 5.57 -2.77 5.90
C HIS A 97 5.79 -1.71 4.80
N GLN A 98 4.85 -0.79 4.59
CA GLN A 98 5.04 0.32 3.66
C GLN A 98 6.25 1.18 4.06
N LEU A 99 6.40 1.52 5.34
CA LEU A 99 7.55 2.28 5.84
C LEU A 99 8.87 1.52 5.66
N LEU A 100 8.90 0.21 5.96
CA LEU A 100 10.11 -0.59 5.78
C LEU A 100 10.60 -0.55 4.33
N TYR A 101 9.70 -0.73 3.36
CA TYR A 101 10.07 -0.69 1.95
C TYR A 101 10.36 0.74 1.46
N ALA A 102 9.71 1.77 2.00
CA ALA A 102 10.06 3.17 1.73
C ALA A 102 11.51 3.47 2.14
N CYS A 103 11.89 3.06 3.36
CA CYS A 103 13.26 3.20 3.87
C CYS A 103 14.28 2.36 3.10
N GLU A 104 13.88 1.30 2.41
CA GLU A 104 14.77 0.48 1.58
C GLU A 104 15.08 1.15 0.24
N VAL A 105 14.09 1.85 -0.34
CA VAL A 105 14.22 2.38 -1.70
C VAL A 105 14.57 3.87 -1.75
N ARG A 106 14.50 4.58 -0.62
CA ARG A 106 14.84 6.02 -0.51
C ARG A 106 15.68 6.29 0.74
N PRO A 107 16.50 7.33 0.73
CA PRO A 107 17.38 7.70 1.86
C PRO A 107 16.59 8.39 2.99
N ILE A 108 15.57 7.70 3.51
CA ILE A 108 14.72 8.26 4.56
C ILE A 108 15.52 8.46 5.84
N THR A 109 15.46 9.68 6.38
CA THR A 109 16.03 10.07 7.68
C THR A 109 14.96 10.34 8.71
N ASP A 110 13.74 10.73 8.27
CA ASP A 110 12.65 11.13 9.13
C ASP A 110 11.34 10.45 8.75
N ILE A 111 10.68 9.85 9.74
CA ILE A 111 9.36 9.23 9.62
C ILE A 111 8.37 10.01 10.49
N TYR A 112 7.26 10.43 9.90
CA TYR A 112 6.16 11.14 10.56
C TYR A 112 4.93 10.25 10.63
N LEU A 113 4.36 10.07 11.84
CA LEU A 113 3.29 9.11 12.11
C LEU A 113 2.02 9.81 12.58
N TYR A 114 0.90 9.39 12.07
CA TYR A 114 -0.41 9.76 12.57
C TYR A 114 -1.38 8.59 12.47
N ASP A 115 -2.17 8.38 13.53
CA ASP A 115 -3.29 7.43 13.55
C ASP A 115 -4.51 8.07 14.20
N ALA A 116 -5.66 8.01 13.54
CA ALA A 116 -6.88 8.65 14.03
C ALA A 116 -7.47 7.97 15.28
N TYR A 117 -7.24 6.68 15.44
CA TYR A 117 -7.83 5.85 16.48
C TYR A 117 -6.86 5.52 17.61
N THR A 118 -5.58 5.37 17.32
CA THR A 118 -4.54 5.00 18.26
C THR A 118 -3.74 6.24 18.67
N LYS A 119 -4.01 6.79 19.84
CA LYS A 119 -3.32 8.00 20.32
C LYS A 119 -1.91 7.72 20.82
N ASP A 120 -1.71 6.58 21.48
CA ASP A 120 -0.38 6.13 21.92
C ASP A 120 0.20 5.18 20.86
N LEU A 121 1.21 5.65 20.15
CA LEU A 121 1.89 4.90 19.10
C LEU A 121 3.15 4.18 19.60
N SER A 122 3.39 4.11 20.90
CA SER A 122 4.60 3.53 21.49
C SER A 122 4.87 2.11 21.02
N ASP A 123 3.85 1.23 21.03
CA ASP A 123 3.97 -0.15 20.54
C ASP A 123 4.28 -0.23 19.05
N PHE A 124 3.72 0.67 18.25
CA PHE A 124 4.01 0.72 16.82
C PHE A 124 5.45 1.18 16.58
N ILE A 125 5.89 2.22 17.28
CA ILE A 125 7.24 2.77 17.19
C ILE A 125 8.27 1.73 17.63
N GLU A 126 8.02 1.00 18.72
CA GLU A 126 8.91 -0.08 19.17
C GLU A 126 9.06 -1.16 18.11
N ARG A 127 7.97 -1.65 17.56
CA ARG A 127 7.98 -2.67 16.48
C ARG A 127 8.69 -2.16 15.21
N LEU A 128 8.41 -0.92 14.81
CA LEU A 128 9.05 -0.29 13.64
C LEU A 128 10.56 -0.15 13.88
N SER A 129 10.97 0.38 15.03
CA SER A 129 12.37 0.58 15.39
C SER A 129 13.14 -0.74 15.43
N ALA A 130 12.55 -1.79 16.02
CA ALA A 130 13.15 -3.12 16.04
C ALA A 130 13.36 -3.70 14.61
N ARG A 131 12.40 -3.46 13.71
CA ARG A 131 12.51 -3.88 12.31
C ARG A 131 13.55 -3.06 11.54
N LEU A 132 13.58 -1.74 11.69
CA LEU A 132 14.57 -0.86 11.07
C LEU A 132 15.98 -1.24 11.53
N ALA A 133 16.16 -1.54 12.82
CA ALA A 133 17.42 -2.00 13.38
C ALA A 133 17.92 -3.30 12.72
N SER A 134 17.00 -4.24 12.41
CA SER A 134 17.36 -5.49 11.72
C SER A 134 17.85 -5.29 10.28
N PHE A 135 17.63 -4.10 9.70
CA PHE A 135 18.14 -3.66 8.39
C PHE A 135 19.23 -2.59 8.51
N GLU A 136 19.86 -2.45 9.69
CA GLU A 136 20.93 -1.48 9.97
C GLU A 136 20.53 0.00 9.79
N LYS A 137 19.22 0.31 9.90
CA LYS A 137 18.65 1.65 9.72
C LYS A 137 18.36 2.34 11.06
N ASN A 138 19.33 2.33 11.98
CA ASN A 138 19.16 2.83 13.36
C ASN A 138 19.14 4.37 13.49
N ALA A 139 19.56 5.10 12.45
CA ALA A 139 19.69 6.55 12.50
C ALA A 139 18.40 7.30 12.15
N ILE A 140 17.34 6.58 11.73
CA ILE A 140 16.07 7.18 11.31
C ILE A 140 15.34 7.73 12.55
N GLN A 141 14.92 9.01 12.45
CA GLN A 141 14.13 9.67 13.48
C GLN A 141 12.65 9.39 13.26
N ILE A 142 11.92 9.11 14.33
CA ILE A 142 10.48 8.83 14.29
C ILE A 142 9.75 9.88 15.10
N HIS A 143 8.81 10.57 14.45
CA HIS A 143 8.03 11.67 14.99
C HIS A 143 6.53 11.31 14.98
N THR A 144 5.80 11.72 16.02
CA THR A 144 4.34 11.62 16.06
C THR A 144 3.74 12.99 15.75
N CYS A 145 2.72 13.06 14.92
CA CYS A 145 2.04 14.31 14.53
C CYS A 145 0.68 14.43 15.23
N ALA A 146 0.27 15.67 15.48
CA ALA A 146 -1.05 15.94 16.07
C ALA A 146 -2.19 15.71 15.07
N ASP A 147 -1.94 15.96 13.80
CA ASP A 147 -2.89 15.76 12.70
C ASP A 147 -2.18 15.45 11.36
N THR A 148 -2.98 15.23 10.32
CA THR A 148 -2.48 14.92 8.97
C THR A 148 -1.96 16.15 8.21
N ARG A 149 -2.27 17.37 8.64
CA ARG A 149 -1.70 18.59 8.09
C ARG A 149 -0.24 18.71 8.50
N GLU A 150 0.04 18.63 9.81
CA GLU A 150 1.40 18.62 10.34
C GLU A 150 2.24 17.51 9.69
N LEU A 151 1.69 16.31 9.59
CA LEU A 151 2.34 15.18 8.92
C LEU A 151 2.68 15.53 7.46
N ALA A 152 1.74 16.12 6.73
CA ALA A 152 1.95 16.48 5.33
C ALA A 152 2.97 17.62 5.17
N GLU A 153 3.00 18.62 6.06
CA GLU A 153 3.97 19.71 6.04
C GLU A 153 5.42 19.21 6.11
N HIS A 154 5.67 18.18 6.94
CA HIS A 154 7.01 17.64 7.17
C HIS A 154 7.42 16.52 6.21
N SER A 155 6.52 15.99 5.39
CA SER A 155 6.78 14.79 4.59
C SER A 155 6.87 15.09 3.09
N ARG A 156 7.87 14.52 2.42
CA ARG A 156 8.00 14.52 0.96
C ARG A 156 7.21 13.36 0.32
N VAL A 157 7.19 12.23 1.00
CA VAL A 157 6.42 11.03 0.65
C VAL A 157 5.27 10.90 1.63
N LEU A 158 4.06 10.64 1.15
CA LEU A 158 2.86 10.46 1.95
C LEU A 158 2.25 9.08 1.68
N ILE A 159 2.17 8.26 2.71
CA ILE A 159 1.60 6.92 2.66
C ILE A 159 0.32 6.89 3.47
N SER A 160 -0.77 6.38 2.89
CA SER A 160 -2.00 6.08 3.61
C SER A 160 -2.34 4.59 3.55
N ALA A 161 -2.61 4.01 4.71
CA ALA A 161 -2.93 2.59 4.88
C ALA A 161 -4.08 2.41 5.88
N THR A 162 -5.21 3.07 5.60
CA THR A 162 -6.33 3.23 6.52
C THR A 162 -7.58 2.49 6.06
N GLN A 163 -8.58 2.42 6.94
CA GLN A 163 -9.94 1.98 6.63
C GLN A 163 -10.90 3.18 6.47
N ALA A 164 -10.37 4.37 6.21
CA ALA A 164 -11.15 5.60 6.12
C ALA A 164 -12.22 5.54 5.02
N VAL A 165 -13.35 6.17 5.29
CA VAL A 165 -14.44 6.39 4.31
C VAL A 165 -14.22 7.71 3.59
N ASP A 166 -13.71 8.71 4.29
CA ASP A 166 -13.43 10.05 3.78
C ASP A 166 -11.92 10.29 3.69
N PRO A 167 -11.48 11.26 2.84
CA PRO A 167 -10.07 11.61 2.69
C PRO A 167 -9.37 11.90 4.01
N VAL A 168 -8.15 11.36 4.17
CA VAL A 168 -7.38 11.49 5.41
C VAL A 168 -6.48 12.73 5.42
N TYR A 169 -6.20 13.33 4.27
CA TYR A 169 -5.43 14.57 4.16
C TYR A 169 -6.36 15.76 3.93
N PRO A 170 -5.97 16.99 4.32
CA PRO A 170 -6.68 18.21 3.95
C PRO A 170 -6.82 18.36 2.44
N ASP A 171 -7.98 18.85 1.96
CA ASP A 171 -8.20 19.17 0.53
C ASP A 171 -7.56 20.53 0.19
N ASP A 172 -6.23 20.57 0.19
CA ASP A 172 -5.40 21.77 0.12
C ASP A 172 -4.28 21.57 -0.91
N GLU A 173 -4.46 22.13 -2.11
CA GLU A 173 -3.51 21.97 -3.22
C GLU A 173 -2.13 22.56 -2.92
N GLU A 174 -2.04 23.63 -2.15
CA GLU A 174 -0.75 24.24 -1.80
C GLU A 174 0.06 23.31 -0.89
N LEU A 175 -0.58 22.76 0.14
CA LEU A 175 0.02 21.79 1.05
C LEU A 175 0.50 20.52 0.34
N LEU A 176 -0.29 20.02 -0.63
CA LEU A 176 -0.08 18.70 -1.23
C LEU A 176 0.74 18.74 -2.52
N ARG A 177 1.05 19.94 -3.03
CA ARG A 177 1.85 20.13 -4.25
C ARG A 177 3.26 19.56 -4.12
N GLY A 178 3.70 18.89 -5.16
CA GLY A 178 5.06 18.33 -5.27
C GLY A 178 5.33 17.13 -4.40
N LYS A 179 4.34 16.54 -3.74
CA LYS A 179 4.49 15.35 -2.89
C LYS A 179 4.26 14.06 -3.69
N CYS A 180 4.79 12.96 -3.17
CA CYS A 180 4.58 11.62 -3.72
C CYS A 180 3.64 10.82 -2.80
N PHE A 181 2.52 10.36 -3.34
CA PHE A 181 1.49 9.61 -2.62
C PHE A 181 1.55 8.12 -2.93
N VAL A 182 1.41 7.29 -1.89
CA VAL A 182 1.14 5.85 -1.99
C VAL A 182 -0.07 5.55 -1.11
N ALA A 183 -1.21 5.25 -1.73
CA ALA A 183 -2.47 4.98 -1.04
C ALA A 183 -2.82 3.48 -1.15
N ILE A 184 -2.99 2.82 0.00
CA ILE A 184 -3.13 1.35 0.10
C ILE A 184 -4.48 0.93 0.67
N GLY A 185 -5.11 1.77 1.52
CA GLY A 185 -6.21 1.32 2.37
C GLY A 185 -7.56 1.23 1.68
N SER A 186 -7.84 2.07 0.68
CA SER A 186 -9.11 2.09 -0.03
C SER A 186 -9.16 1.03 -1.13
N TRP A 187 -9.68 -0.16 -0.81
CA TRP A 187 -9.93 -1.27 -1.74
C TRP A 187 -11.44 -1.57 -1.90
N ARG A 188 -12.28 -0.62 -1.51
CA ARG A 188 -13.74 -0.66 -1.71
C ARG A 188 -14.22 0.65 -2.33
N PRO A 189 -15.25 0.63 -3.18
CA PRO A 189 -15.70 1.81 -3.92
C PRO A 189 -16.28 2.92 -3.04
N GLU A 190 -16.74 2.60 -1.83
CA GLU A 190 -17.25 3.55 -0.84
C GLU A 190 -16.16 4.13 0.09
N ARG A 191 -14.91 3.70 -0.05
CA ARG A 191 -13.79 4.14 0.81
C ARG A 191 -12.82 5.00 0.04
N ARG A 192 -12.27 6.01 0.72
CA ARG A 192 -11.41 6.99 0.11
C ARG A 192 -10.37 7.53 1.10
N GLU A 193 -9.11 7.59 0.69
CA GLU A 193 -8.01 8.14 1.50
C GLU A 193 -7.52 9.50 0.97
N LEU A 194 -7.58 9.73 -0.35
CA LEU A 194 -7.01 10.90 -1.00
C LEU A 194 -8.07 11.96 -1.31
N PRO A 195 -7.82 13.26 -1.01
CA PRO A 195 -8.70 14.37 -1.33
C PRO A 195 -8.68 14.71 -2.84
N ASP A 196 -9.66 15.50 -3.28
CA ASP A 196 -9.76 15.94 -4.68
C ASP A 196 -8.54 16.78 -5.10
N ALA A 197 -7.90 17.50 -4.18
CA ALA A 197 -6.68 18.25 -4.43
C ALA A 197 -5.54 17.40 -5.01
N VAL A 198 -5.35 16.14 -4.55
CA VAL A 198 -4.34 15.23 -5.11
C VAL A 198 -4.62 14.99 -6.59
N TRP A 199 -5.88 14.66 -6.93
CA TRP A 199 -6.28 14.34 -8.30
C TRP A 199 -6.25 15.50 -9.27
N LYS A 200 -6.38 16.74 -8.77
CA LYS A 200 -6.16 17.95 -9.56
C LYS A 200 -4.68 18.20 -9.84
N LEU A 201 -3.81 17.85 -8.89
CA LEU A 201 -2.37 18.11 -8.95
C LEU A 201 -1.59 17.07 -9.76
N VAL A 202 -1.97 15.79 -9.69
CA VAL A 202 -1.23 14.73 -10.41
C VAL A 202 -1.46 14.84 -11.91
N LYS A 203 -0.37 14.71 -12.66
CA LYS A 203 -0.44 14.63 -14.14
C LYS A 203 -0.90 13.25 -14.56
N ASN A 204 -0.29 12.21 -13.99
CA ASN A 204 -0.63 10.81 -14.18
C ASN A 204 -0.83 10.13 -12.83
N ALA A 205 -1.90 9.35 -12.71
CA ALA A 205 -2.19 8.47 -11.58
C ALA A 205 -1.82 7.04 -11.95
N TYR A 206 -1.12 6.34 -11.07
CA TYR A 206 -0.69 4.97 -11.33
C TYR A 206 -1.40 3.97 -10.43
N THR A 207 -1.72 2.80 -10.98
CA THR A 207 -2.34 1.68 -10.25
C THR A 207 -1.84 0.34 -10.83
N GLU A 208 -2.31 -0.81 -10.28
CA GLU A 208 -1.86 -2.12 -10.77
C GLU A 208 -2.63 -2.60 -12.00
N LEU A 209 -3.92 -2.28 -12.11
CA LEU A 209 -4.80 -2.86 -13.14
C LEU A 209 -6.07 -2.01 -13.36
N PRO A 210 -6.73 -2.13 -14.51
CA PRO A 210 -7.93 -1.34 -14.85
C PRO A 210 -9.06 -1.46 -13.82
N TYR A 211 -9.25 -2.65 -13.23
CA TYR A 211 -10.31 -2.91 -12.26
C TYR A 211 -10.20 -2.07 -10.98
N ALA A 212 -9.01 -1.55 -10.68
CA ALA A 212 -8.82 -0.64 -9.56
C ALA A 212 -9.68 0.64 -9.64
N CYS A 213 -10.00 1.08 -10.87
CA CYS A 213 -10.89 2.23 -11.10
C CYS A 213 -12.34 1.98 -10.65
N GLU A 214 -12.75 0.72 -10.56
CA GLU A 214 -14.10 0.32 -10.10
C GLU A 214 -14.08 -0.05 -8.62
N GLU A 215 -12.99 -0.66 -8.16
CA GLU A 215 -12.86 -1.25 -6.83
C GLU A 215 -12.50 -0.23 -5.75
N SER A 216 -11.74 0.83 -6.09
CA SER A 216 -11.30 1.82 -5.12
C SER A 216 -12.04 3.14 -5.26
N GLY A 217 -12.62 3.64 -4.16
CA GLY A 217 -13.21 4.97 -4.11
C GLY A 217 -12.20 6.11 -4.36
N ASP A 218 -10.91 5.88 -4.13
CA ASP A 218 -9.84 6.83 -4.48
C ASP A 218 -9.75 7.10 -5.98
N LEU A 219 -10.04 6.11 -6.82
CA LEU A 219 -10.05 6.28 -8.28
C LEU A 219 -11.47 6.51 -8.80
N LYS A 220 -12.42 5.69 -8.36
CA LYS A 220 -13.81 5.72 -8.85
C LYS A 220 -14.47 7.07 -8.65
N ILE A 221 -14.43 7.61 -7.41
CA ILE A 221 -15.12 8.86 -7.08
C ILE A 221 -14.59 10.06 -7.87
N PRO A 222 -13.26 10.31 -7.96
CA PRO A 222 -12.76 11.42 -8.77
C PRO A 222 -12.97 11.21 -10.29
N LEU A 223 -13.00 9.98 -10.79
CA LEU A 223 -13.39 9.69 -12.19
C LEU A 223 -14.85 10.04 -12.44
N GLU A 224 -15.78 9.62 -11.57
CA GLU A 224 -17.22 9.96 -11.68
C GLU A 224 -17.48 11.47 -11.56
N LYS A 225 -16.68 12.17 -10.75
CA LYS A 225 -16.76 13.63 -10.60
C LYS A 225 -16.08 14.41 -11.75
N GLY A 226 -15.30 13.74 -12.60
CA GLY A 226 -14.50 14.39 -13.64
C GLY A 226 -13.28 15.17 -13.13
N VAL A 227 -12.88 14.97 -11.87
CA VAL A 227 -11.65 15.54 -11.28
C VAL A 227 -10.40 14.80 -11.78
N LEU A 228 -10.52 13.49 -11.98
CA LEU A 228 -9.57 12.63 -12.68
C LEU A 228 -10.20 12.15 -13.98
N THR A 229 -9.43 12.03 -15.07
CA THR A 229 -9.91 11.44 -16.33
C THR A 229 -9.25 10.09 -16.57
N GLN A 230 -9.89 9.23 -17.36
CA GLN A 230 -9.40 7.88 -17.63
C GLN A 230 -8.04 7.89 -18.34
N GLU A 231 -7.77 8.88 -19.20
CA GLU A 231 -6.51 9.03 -19.94
C GLU A 231 -5.32 9.35 -19.03
N ARG A 232 -5.59 9.82 -17.81
CA ARG A 232 -4.58 10.10 -16.78
C ARG A 232 -4.31 8.92 -15.86
N VAL A 233 -5.04 7.80 -16.01
CA VAL A 233 -4.81 6.59 -15.23
C VAL A 233 -3.93 5.64 -16.03
N HIS A 234 -2.77 5.32 -15.48
CA HIS A 234 -1.76 4.45 -16.04
C HIS A 234 -1.47 3.26 -15.11
N PHE A 235 -0.72 2.28 -15.60
CA PHE A 235 -0.40 1.09 -14.83
C PHE A 235 1.06 1.11 -14.37
N ILE A 236 1.35 0.33 -13.33
CA ILE A 236 2.70 0.27 -12.74
C ILE A 236 3.75 -0.24 -13.76
N GLU A 237 3.35 -1.05 -14.72
CA GLU A 237 4.19 -1.51 -15.82
C GLU A 237 4.61 -0.35 -16.74
N ASP A 238 3.67 0.56 -17.08
CA ASP A 238 3.96 1.76 -17.88
C ASP A 238 4.97 2.64 -17.14
N LEU A 239 4.77 2.85 -15.84
CA LEU A 239 5.69 3.61 -15.00
C LEU A 239 7.13 3.04 -15.02
N ILE A 240 7.25 1.71 -14.96
CA ILE A 240 8.56 1.03 -14.98
C ILE A 240 9.22 1.17 -16.35
N GLU A 241 8.46 1.06 -17.45
CA GLU A 241 8.96 1.18 -18.80
C GLU A 241 9.38 2.61 -19.14
N ASP A 242 8.57 3.61 -18.82
CA ASP A 242 8.86 5.04 -19.04
C ASP A 242 10.15 5.45 -18.33
N THR A 243 10.34 5.01 -17.09
CA THR A 243 11.56 5.30 -16.33
C THR A 243 12.79 4.65 -16.96
N LYS A 244 12.68 3.41 -17.46
CA LYS A 244 13.78 2.72 -18.16
C LYS A 244 14.15 3.42 -19.48
N GLN A 245 13.19 4.07 -20.14
CA GLN A 245 13.41 4.85 -21.36
C GLN A 245 13.98 6.25 -21.09
N GLY A 246 14.21 6.61 -19.82
CA GLY A 246 14.82 7.87 -19.44
C GLY A 246 13.86 9.06 -19.48
N HIS A 247 12.58 8.83 -19.26
CA HIS A 247 11.58 9.89 -19.05
C HIS A 247 11.50 10.25 -17.56
N PRO A 248 12.34 11.14 -17.04
CA PRO A 248 12.31 11.51 -15.63
C PRO A 248 11.07 12.35 -15.34
N HIS A 249 10.54 12.16 -14.14
CA HIS A 249 9.49 13.05 -13.64
C HIS A 249 10.03 14.47 -13.45
N GLU A 250 9.18 15.46 -13.68
CA GLU A 250 9.53 16.87 -13.45
C GLU A 250 9.82 17.11 -11.96
N GLN A 251 10.78 18.00 -11.67
CA GLN A 251 11.06 18.43 -10.32
C GLN A 251 9.81 19.12 -9.75
N ASN A 252 9.37 18.76 -8.55
CA ASN A 252 8.14 19.26 -7.89
C ASN A 252 6.80 18.80 -8.50
N GLU A 253 6.80 17.79 -9.37
CA GLU A 253 5.56 17.14 -9.80
C GLU A 253 4.91 16.38 -8.64
N THR A 254 3.59 16.55 -8.47
CA THR A 254 2.79 15.71 -7.55
C THR A 254 2.53 14.36 -8.20
N ARG A 255 2.80 13.27 -7.50
CA ARG A 255 2.78 11.91 -8.04
C ARG A 255 1.96 10.99 -7.15
N CYS A 256 1.26 10.06 -7.73
CA CYS A 256 0.38 9.17 -6.97
C CYS A 256 0.39 7.75 -7.52
N PHE A 257 0.53 6.80 -6.60
CA PHE A 257 0.24 5.40 -6.82
C PHE A 257 -0.88 4.94 -5.90
N LYS A 258 -1.94 4.38 -6.47
CA LYS A 258 -3.05 3.78 -5.74
C LYS A 258 -3.02 2.27 -5.90
N SER A 259 -2.89 1.54 -4.79
CA SER A 259 -2.91 0.08 -4.76
C SER A 259 -4.26 -0.46 -4.28
N VAL A 260 -4.75 -1.49 -4.94
CA VAL A 260 -5.85 -2.35 -4.48
C VAL A 260 -5.38 -3.79 -4.26
N GLY A 261 -4.20 -4.11 -4.80
CA GLY A 261 -3.61 -5.44 -4.75
C GLY A 261 -4.23 -6.43 -5.72
N MET A 262 -3.48 -7.47 -6.07
CA MET A 262 -3.97 -8.56 -6.94
C MET A 262 -3.42 -9.92 -6.50
N GLY A 263 -4.18 -10.97 -6.79
CA GLY A 263 -3.79 -12.35 -6.48
C GLY A 263 -2.47 -12.79 -7.13
N LEU A 264 -2.12 -12.20 -8.28
CA LEU A 264 -0.85 -12.45 -8.97
C LEU A 264 0.36 -12.15 -8.08
N PHE A 265 0.35 -11.03 -7.35
CA PHE A 265 1.43 -10.67 -6.43
C PHE A 265 1.54 -11.67 -5.29
N ASP A 266 0.41 -12.15 -4.76
CA ASP A 266 0.39 -13.15 -3.69
C ASP A 266 1.02 -14.47 -4.16
N VAL A 267 0.60 -14.96 -5.34
CA VAL A 267 1.08 -16.24 -5.90
C VAL A 267 2.56 -16.13 -6.27
N ARG A 268 3.01 -15.01 -6.86
CA ARG A 268 4.42 -14.81 -7.22
C ARG A 268 5.32 -14.75 -6.00
N THR A 269 4.89 -14.04 -4.95
CA THR A 269 5.61 -14.00 -3.68
C THR A 269 5.66 -15.37 -3.01
N ALA A 270 4.57 -16.11 -2.98
CA ALA A 270 4.53 -17.47 -2.44
C ALA A 270 5.44 -18.41 -3.24
N GLN A 271 5.46 -18.30 -4.56
CA GLN A 271 6.37 -19.06 -5.43
C GLN A 271 7.83 -18.79 -5.08
N LEU A 272 8.21 -17.51 -4.96
CA LEU A 272 9.58 -17.13 -4.57
C LEU A 272 9.97 -17.72 -3.22
N LEU A 273 9.12 -17.57 -2.21
CA LEU A 273 9.38 -18.13 -0.88
C LEU A 273 9.49 -19.65 -0.88
N SER A 274 8.69 -20.34 -1.70
CA SER A 274 8.77 -21.80 -1.84
C SER A 274 10.09 -22.30 -2.44
N LEU A 275 10.81 -21.46 -3.18
CA LEU A 275 12.11 -21.79 -3.77
C LEU A 275 13.27 -21.56 -2.79
N ILE A 276 13.09 -20.66 -1.82
CA ILE A 276 14.12 -20.32 -0.84
C ILE A 276 14.19 -21.37 0.29
N HIS A 277 13.08 -22.06 0.55
CA HIS A 277 12.93 -23.02 1.66
C HIS A 277 12.99 -24.49 1.23
N ILE A 278 13.49 -24.81 0.05
CA ILE A 278 13.70 -26.20 -0.41
C ILE A 278 15.15 -26.62 -0.20
#